data_23d5e6bab66a5bd859adcc8e1df806cd
#
_entry.id   23d5e6bab66a5bd859adcc8e1df806cd
#
_cell.length_a   1.000
_cell.length_b   1.000
_cell.length_c   1.000
_cell.angle_alpha   90.00
_cell.angle_beta   90.00
_cell.angle_gamma   90.00
#
_symmetry.space_group_name_H-M   'P 1'
#
loop_
_entity.id
_entity.type
_entity.pdbx_description
1 polymer ?
#
loop_
_entity_poly.entity_id
_entity_poly.type
_entity_poly.pdbx_seq_one_letter_code
_entity_poly.pdbx_strand_id
1 'polypeptide(L)'
;MFTKGKIAVLIDEFSASAAEILAGALQDNDRAAIVGVRSFGKGLVQQPVQLPDGSMIRLTVSRYYTPAGRCIQKPYKPGEKEAYSREELNRLRSGELFHADSIHHNDSLKCYTLKKHRVVYGGGGIIPDYFVPLDTMTYTKYYRNLSRKNLILPTGTKYIDKNRNNLTGSYPDFNKFKSDYKVPDELVNSIFAAGAKDKITP
;
A
#
# COMPACT_ATOMS: atom_id res chain seq x y z
N MET A 1 26.96 0.64 -1.61
CA MET A 1 25.83 0.76 -2.55
C MET A 1 25.47 -0.62 -3.08
N PHE A 2 24.21 -1.02 -3.09
CA PHE A 2 23.77 -2.36 -3.54
C PHE A 2 23.65 -2.41 -5.07
N THR A 3 24.77 -2.58 -5.73
CA THR A 3 24.87 -2.54 -7.21
C THR A 3 24.67 -3.90 -7.88
N LYS A 4 24.90 -4.99 -7.15
CA LYS A 4 24.77 -6.38 -7.63
C LYS A 4 23.74 -7.14 -6.81
N GLY A 5 23.23 -8.24 -7.35
CA GLY A 5 22.22 -9.07 -6.72
C GLY A 5 20.80 -8.83 -7.26
N LYS A 6 19.90 -9.76 -6.98
CA LYS A 6 18.49 -9.67 -7.39
C LYS A 6 17.72 -8.77 -6.40
N ILE A 7 16.82 -7.95 -6.91
CA ILE A 7 15.95 -7.08 -6.11
C ILE A 7 14.51 -7.39 -6.50
N ALA A 8 13.65 -7.59 -5.51
CA ALA A 8 12.20 -7.56 -5.64
C ALA A 8 11.67 -6.42 -4.79
N VAL A 9 10.73 -5.66 -5.34
CA VAL A 9 10.02 -4.57 -4.65
C VAL A 9 8.56 -4.97 -4.53
N LEU A 10 8.06 -5.03 -3.31
CA LEU A 10 6.65 -5.32 -3.04
C LEU A 10 5.86 -4.02 -3.04
N ILE A 11 4.76 -3.99 -3.77
CA ILE A 11 3.83 -2.86 -3.82
C ILE A 11 2.40 -3.34 -3.64
N ASP A 12 1.57 -2.46 -3.11
CA ASP A 12 0.14 -2.64 -2.95
C ASP A 12 -0.64 -1.38 -3.39
N GLU A 13 -1.95 -1.40 -3.32
CA GLU A 13 -2.83 -0.29 -3.68
C GLU A 13 -2.65 0.96 -2.82
N PHE A 14 -1.99 0.85 -1.66
CA PHE A 14 -1.66 1.96 -0.76
C PHE A 14 -0.26 2.50 -0.97
N SER A 15 0.59 1.78 -1.70
CA SER A 15 1.93 2.24 -2.05
C SER A 15 1.86 3.49 -2.91
N ALA A 16 2.36 4.63 -2.39
CA ALA A 16 2.13 5.94 -2.98
C ALA A 16 3.38 6.84 -2.95
N SER A 17 3.40 7.87 -3.82
CA SER A 17 4.36 8.98 -3.78
C SER A 17 5.82 8.51 -3.94
N ALA A 18 6.70 8.75 -2.94
CA ALA A 18 8.12 8.38 -2.99
C ALA A 18 8.35 6.87 -3.21
N ALA A 19 7.47 6.01 -2.67
CA ALA A 19 7.52 4.57 -2.91
C ALA A 19 7.29 4.24 -4.40
N GLU A 20 6.37 4.95 -5.05
CA GLU A 20 6.10 4.77 -6.49
C GLU A 20 7.24 5.30 -7.36
N ILE A 21 7.88 6.41 -6.94
CA ILE A 21 9.06 6.96 -7.63
C ILE A 21 10.19 5.92 -7.62
N LEU A 22 10.46 5.33 -6.45
CA LEU A 22 11.48 4.29 -6.32
C LEU A 22 11.15 3.04 -7.12
N ALA A 23 9.92 2.52 -6.97
CA ALA A 23 9.47 1.31 -7.69
C ALA A 23 9.52 1.53 -9.22
N GLY A 24 9.00 2.67 -9.69
CA GLY A 24 9.01 3.04 -11.11
C GLY A 24 10.42 3.22 -11.67
N ALA A 25 11.31 3.87 -10.93
CA ALA A 25 12.70 4.03 -11.34
C ALA A 25 13.44 2.68 -11.45
N LEU A 26 13.22 1.77 -10.52
CA LEU A 26 13.81 0.43 -10.54
C LEU A 26 13.22 -0.44 -11.66
N GLN A 27 11.90 -0.35 -11.90
CA GLN A 27 11.23 -1.05 -12.99
C GLN A 27 11.74 -0.58 -14.36
N ASP A 28 11.76 0.73 -14.58
CA ASP A 28 12.15 1.32 -15.88
C ASP A 28 13.63 1.07 -16.21
N ASN A 29 14.49 0.98 -15.20
CA ASN A 29 15.90 0.59 -15.38
C ASN A 29 16.10 -0.93 -15.44
N ASP A 30 15.05 -1.75 -15.43
CA ASP A 30 15.14 -3.22 -15.37
C ASP A 30 16.02 -3.73 -14.22
N ARG A 31 16.03 -2.99 -13.09
CA ARG A 31 16.91 -3.26 -11.96
C ARG A 31 16.25 -4.15 -10.91
N ALA A 32 14.93 -4.12 -10.81
CA ALA A 32 14.15 -4.93 -9.87
C ALA A 32 12.94 -5.54 -10.54
N ALA A 33 12.45 -6.63 -9.97
CA ALA A 33 11.11 -7.14 -10.22
C ALA A 33 10.12 -6.43 -9.30
N ILE A 34 9.03 -5.92 -9.84
CA ILE A 34 7.96 -5.29 -9.07
C ILE A 34 6.85 -6.33 -8.88
N VAL A 35 6.45 -6.57 -7.64
CA VAL A 35 5.56 -7.67 -7.25
C VAL A 35 4.39 -7.14 -6.42
N GLY A 36 3.18 -7.58 -6.68
CA GLY A 36 1.98 -7.19 -5.93
C GLY A 36 0.81 -6.78 -6.79
N VAL A 37 0.10 -5.72 -6.41
CA VAL A 37 -0.99 -5.09 -7.19
C VAL A 37 -0.59 -3.67 -7.61
N ARG A 38 -1.35 -3.05 -8.52
CA ARG A 38 -1.08 -1.69 -9.00
C ARG A 38 -1.10 -0.68 -7.84
N SER A 39 -0.07 0.17 -7.77
CA SER A 39 0.08 1.19 -6.73
C SER A 39 -0.95 2.34 -6.84
N PHE A 40 -0.95 3.25 -5.89
CA PHE A 40 -1.97 4.29 -5.73
C PHE A 40 -2.07 5.28 -6.90
N GLY A 41 -0.94 5.74 -7.44
CA GLY A 41 -0.92 6.76 -8.50
C GLY A 41 -0.84 8.20 -8.00
N LYS A 42 0.06 8.49 -7.02
CA LYS A 42 0.29 9.84 -6.50
C LYS A 42 1.65 10.38 -6.97
N GLY A 43 1.63 11.09 -8.07
CA GLY A 43 2.82 11.61 -8.74
C GLY A 43 2.90 13.14 -8.82
N LEU A 44 2.40 13.87 -7.81
CA LEU A 44 2.43 15.34 -7.77
C LEU A 44 3.54 15.85 -6.85
N VAL A 45 4.29 16.84 -7.32
CA VAL A 45 5.20 17.64 -6.49
C VAL A 45 4.42 18.82 -5.92
N GLN A 46 4.44 18.95 -4.61
CA GLN A 46 3.74 20.03 -3.90
C GLN A 46 4.73 20.84 -3.08
N GLN A 47 4.61 22.15 -3.11
CA GLN A 47 5.36 23.09 -2.29
C GLN A 47 4.45 23.80 -1.30
N PRO A 48 4.86 23.92 -0.02
CA PRO A 48 4.20 24.79 0.92
C PRO A 48 4.55 26.25 0.62
N VAL A 49 3.55 27.13 0.59
CA VAL A 49 3.70 28.57 0.42
C VAL A 49 3.10 29.24 1.65
N GLN A 50 3.91 29.96 2.39
CA GLN A 50 3.46 30.74 3.54
C GLN A 50 2.75 32.02 3.09
N LEU A 51 1.62 32.32 3.72
CA LEU A 51 0.86 33.55 3.46
C LEU A 51 1.22 34.63 4.49
N PRO A 52 0.91 35.94 4.20
CA PRO A 52 1.25 37.04 5.10
C PRO A 52 0.61 36.97 6.49
N ASP A 53 -0.52 36.29 6.63
CA ASP A 53 -1.24 36.07 7.90
C ASP A 53 -0.67 34.91 8.73
N GLY A 54 0.45 34.27 8.27
CA GLY A 54 1.07 33.13 8.91
C GLY A 54 0.44 31.78 8.54
N SER A 55 -0.65 31.76 7.81
CA SER A 55 -1.21 30.51 7.28
C SER A 55 -0.36 29.94 6.13
N MET A 56 -0.60 28.68 5.77
CA MET A 56 0.18 28.01 4.74
C MET A 56 -0.74 27.30 3.76
N ILE A 57 -0.50 27.50 2.47
CA ILE A 57 -1.13 26.73 1.41
C ILE A 57 -0.14 25.75 0.79
N ARG A 58 -0.65 24.63 0.27
CA ARG A 58 0.15 23.63 -0.44
C ARG A 58 -0.26 23.62 -1.90
N LEU A 59 0.64 24.07 -2.76
CA LEU A 59 0.42 24.17 -4.20
C LEU A 59 1.08 23.02 -4.94
N THR A 60 0.39 22.45 -5.92
CA THR A 60 1.00 21.52 -6.88
C THR A 60 1.76 22.33 -7.93
N VAL A 61 3.07 22.09 -8.04
CA VAL A 61 3.98 22.82 -8.92
C VAL A 61 4.48 21.97 -10.08
N SER A 62 4.46 20.64 -9.99
CA SER A 62 4.97 19.74 -11.02
C SER A 62 4.39 18.34 -10.89
N ARG A 63 4.70 17.47 -11.87
CA ARG A 63 4.41 16.03 -11.87
C ARG A 63 5.70 15.25 -11.90
N TYR A 64 5.69 14.08 -11.25
CA TYR A 64 6.77 13.12 -11.37
C TYR A 64 6.60 12.27 -12.62
N TYR A 65 7.72 12.08 -13.31
CA TYR A 65 7.86 11.14 -14.42
C TYR A 65 8.95 10.13 -14.07
N THR A 66 8.74 8.88 -14.44
CA THR A 66 9.74 7.84 -14.27
C THR A 66 10.83 7.97 -15.35
N PRO A 67 11.97 7.27 -15.24
CA PRO A 67 13.04 7.32 -16.26
C PRO A 67 12.58 7.00 -17.69
N ALA A 68 11.54 6.17 -17.86
CA ALA A 68 10.93 5.87 -19.17
C ALA A 68 9.92 6.95 -19.64
N GLY A 69 9.77 8.05 -18.89
CA GLY A 69 8.86 9.15 -19.24
C GLY A 69 7.39 8.92 -18.83
N ARG A 70 7.09 7.88 -18.06
CA ARG A 70 5.72 7.63 -17.57
C ARG A 70 5.31 8.61 -16.49
N CYS A 71 4.13 9.21 -16.60
CA CYS A 71 3.52 9.94 -15.50
C CYS A 71 2.89 8.95 -14.50
N ILE A 72 3.30 9.02 -13.23
CA ILE A 72 2.76 8.17 -12.15
C ILE A 72 1.35 8.61 -11.77
N GLN A 73 1.05 9.91 -11.86
CA GLN A 73 -0.18 10.51 -11.37
C GLN A 73 -1.42 9.92 -12.07
N LYS A 74 -2.36 9.41 -11.27
CA LYS A 74 -3.68 9.02 -11.77
C LYS A 74 -4.48 10.26 -12.22
N PRO A 75 -5.41 10.10 -13.18
CA PRO A 75 -6.18 11.21 -13.70
C PRO A 75 -6.87 12.03 -12.60
N TYR A 76 -6.78 13.34 -12.72
CA TYR A 76 -7.47 14.30 -11.85
C TYR A 76 -8.06 15.42 -12.70
N LYS A 77 -9.34 15.69 -12.51
CA LYS A 77 -10.01 16.83 -13.09
C LYS A 77 -10.43 17.81 -12.00
N PRO A 78 -10.19 19.12 -12.17
CA PRO A 78 -10.68 20.12 -11.23
C PRO A 78 -12.19 19.99 -11.01
N GLY A 79 -12.61 20.02 -9.74
CA GLY A 79 -14.02 19.86 -9.36
C GLY A 79 -14.47 18.40 -9.14
N GLU A 80 -13.74 17.39 -9.63
CA GLU A 80 -14.09 15.97 -9.51
C GLU A 80 -13.38 15.27 -8.34
N LYS A 81 -13.32 15.90 -7.17
CA LYS A 81 -12.65 15.35 -5.98
C LYS A 81 -13.23 13.99 -5.55
N GLU A 82 -14.54 13.82 -5.66
CA GLU A 82 -15.19 12.56 -5.30
C GLU A 82 -14.80 11.41 -6.25
N ALA A 83 -14.75 11.67 -7.55
CA ALA A 83 -14.34 10.68 -8.54
C ALA A 83 -12.90 10.21 -8.28
N TYR A 84 -12.01 11.15 -7.96
CA TYR A 84 -10.62 10.85 -7.58
C TYR A 84 -10.52 9.97 -6.33
N SER A 85 -11.34 10.24 -5.31
CA SER A 85 -11.36 9.46 -4.06
C SER A 85 -12.03 8.09 -4.21
N ARG A 86 -12.98 7.96 -5.14
CA ARG A 86 -13.69 6.70 -5.41
C ARG A 86 -12.91 5.74 -6.33
N GLU A 87 -11.82 6.20 -6.92
CA GLU A 87 -11.05 5.40 -7.90
C GLU A 87 -10.53 4.10 -7.29
N GLU A 88 -10.04 4.11 -6.04
CA GLU A 88 -9.62 2.89 -5.33
C GLU A 88 -10.78 1.90 -5.13
N LEU A 89 -11.95 2.41 -4.75
CA LEU A 89 -13.15 1.59 -4.61
C LEU A 89 -13.59 1.01 -5.95
N ASN A 90 -13.42 1.76 -7.04
CA ASN A 90 -13.72 1.30 -8.38
C ASN A 90 -12.76 0.18 -8.81
N ARG A 91 -11.46 0.26 -8.48
CA ARG A 91 -10.49 -0.83 -8.71
C ARG A 91 -10.91 -2.11 -7.99
N LEU A 92 -11.35 -1.99 -6.72
CA LEU A 92 -11.86 -3.13 -5.96
C LEU A 92 -13.10 -3.75 -6.64
N ARG A 93 -14.05 -2.90 -7.08
CA ARG A 93 -15.30 -3.33 -7.72
C ARG A 93 -15.11 -3.93 -9.12
N SER A 94 -14.15 -3.42 -9.87
CA SER A 94 -13.80 -3.96 -11.20
C SER A 94 -13.04 -5.29 -11.14
N GLY A 95 -12.63 -5.72 -9.94
CA GLY A 95 -11.84 -6.94 -9.78
C GLY A 95 -10.35 -6.76 -9.99
N GLU A 96 -9.85 -5.53 -10.20
CA GLU A 96 -8.45 -5.25 -10.49
C GLU A 96 -7.49 -5.74 -9.40
N LEU A 97 -7.92 -5.77 -8.15
CA LEU A 97 -7.10 -6.27 -7.04
C LEU A 97 -7.09 -7.81 -6.94
N PHE A 98 -7.92 -8.49 -7.72
CA PHE A 98 -8.07 -9.95 -7.68
C PHE A 98 -7.63 -10.65 -8.95
N HIS A 99 -7.67 -9.94 -10.08
CA HIS A 99 -7.41 -10.53 -11.40
C HIS A 99 -6.53 -9.60 -12.23
N ALA A 100 -5.39 -10.11 -12.71
CA ALA A 100 -4.45 -9.35 -13.55
C ALA A 100 -5.13 -8.83 -14.84
N ASP A 101 -6.01 -9.63 -15.43
CA ASP A 101 -6.72 -9.30 -16.68
C ASP A 101 -7.74 -8.16 -16.51
N SER A 102 -8.08 -7.79 -15.27
CA SER A 102 -8.95 -6.66 -14.96
C SER A 102 -8.20 -5.32 -14.91
N ILE A 103 -6.89 -5.31 -15.07
CA ILE A 103 -6.09 -4.08 -15.13
C ILE A 103 -6.28 -3.46 -16.51
N HIS A 104 -6.94 -2.30 -16.55
CA HIS A 104 -7.11 -1.56 -17.80
C HIS A 104 -5.82 -0.86 -18.21
N HIS A 105 -5.35 -1.16 -19.40
CA HIS A 105 -4.22 -0.50 -20.03
C HIS A 105 -4.70 0.55 -21.02
N ASN A 106 -4.06 1.72 -21.00
CA ASN A 106 -4.27 2.74 -22.01
C ASN A 106 -3.07 2.77 -22.94
N ASP A 107 -3.24 2.31 -24.18
CA ASP A 107 -2.17 2.22 -25.16
C ASP A 107 -1.53 3.56 -25.52
N SER A 108 -2.24 4.68 -25.35
CA SER A 108 -1.68 6.02 -25.54
C SER A 108 -0.63 6.40 -24.45
N LEU A 109 -0.60 5.66 -23.34
CA LEU A 109 0.32 5.85 -22.22
C LEU A 109 1.37 4.74 -22.13
N LYS A 110 1.51 3.97 -23.20
CA LYS A 110 2.49 2.90 -23.31
C LYS A 110 3.91 3.47 -23.42
N CYS A 111 4.80 2.93 -22.62
CA CYS A 111 6.24 3.23 -22.64
C CYS A 111 7.05 1.93 -22.60
N TYR A 112 8.37 2.06 -22.65
CA TYR A 112 9.27 0.91 -22.66
C TYR A 112 10.38 1.09 -21.64
N THR A 113 10.74 0.02 -20.93
CA THR A 113 11.89 0.04 -20.02
C THR A 113 13.19 0.28 -20.79
N LEU A 114 14.18 0.87 -20.10
CA LEU A 114 15.37 1.43 -20.76
C LEU A 114 16.36 0.39 -21.28
N LYS A 115 16.42 -0.80 -20.67
CA LYS A 115 17.42 -1.83 -21.05
C LYS A 115 16.81 -3.00 -21.80
N LYS A 116 15.69 -3.52 -21.32
CA LYS A 116 15.06 -4.73 -21.88
C LYS A 116 13.89 -4.42 -22.80
N HIS A 117 13.51 -3.14 -22.96
CA HIS A 117 12.39 -2.68 -23.77
C HIS A 117 11.07 -3.42 -23.44
N ARG A 118 10.85 -3.77 -22.17
CA ARG A 118 9.57 -4.33 -21.73
C ARG A 118 8.50 -3.25 -21.76
N VAL A 119 7.28 -3.64 -22.10
CA VAL A 119 6.14 -2.73 -22.08
C VAL A 119 5.78 -2.37 -20.65
N VAL A 120 5.59 -1.08 -20.39
CA VAL A 120 5.11 -0.51 -19.14
C VAL A 120 4.11 0.61 -19.46
N TYR A 121 3.21 0.92 -18.52
CA TYR A 121 2.17 1.93 -18.72
C TYR A 121 2.25 3.04 -17.68
N GLY A 122 1.86 4.24 -18.08
CA GLY A 122 1.71 5.40 -17.20
C GLY A 122 0.25 5.71 -16.87
N GLY A 123 0.01 6.83 -16.18
CA GLY A 123 -1.32 7.40 -15.99
C GLY A 123 -2.12 6.84 -14.82
N GLY A 124 -1.50 6.18 -13.85
CA GLY A 124 -2.24 5.70 -12.69
C GLY A 124 -1.52 4.70 -11.81
N GLY A 125 -0.35 5.10 -11.31
CA GLY A 125 0.47 4.24 -10.45
C GLY A 125 1.43 3.34 -11.23
N ILE A 126 2.09 2.46 -10.51
CA ILE A 126 3.02 1.47 -11.04
C ILE A 126 2.31 0.12 -11.11
N ILE A 127 2.23 -0.43 -12.31
CA ILE A 127 1.70 -1.78 -12.55
C ILE A 127 2.82 -2.78 -12.28
N PRO A 128 2.59 -3.82 -11.45
CA PRO A 128 3.64 -4.79 -11.12
C PRO A 128 4.02 -5.66 -12.31
N ASP A 129 5.27 -6.17 -12.30
CA ASP A 129 5.74 -7.17 -13.26
C ASP A 129 5.17 -8.56 -12.95
N TYR A 130 4.94 -8.83 -11.66
CA TYR A 130 4.34 -10.05 -11.14
C TYR A 130 3.13 -9.70 -10.29
N PHE A 131 1.97 -9.98 -10.82
CA PHE A 131 0.71 -9.74 -10.11
C PHE A 131 0.52 -10.78 -8.99
N VAL A 132 0.22 -10.28 -7.79
CA VAL A 132 -0.18 -11.10 -6.64
C VAL A 132 -1.53 -10.58 -6.16
N PRO A 133 -2.61 -11.37 -6.31
CA PRO A 133 -3.94 -10.91 -5.96
C PRO A 133 -4.07 -10.64 -4.46
N LEU A 134 -5.00 -9.75 -4.11
CA LEU A 134 -5.36 -9.52 -2.71
C LEU A 134 -5.91 -10.83 -2.11
N ASP A 135 -5.33 -11.25 -0.99
CA ASP A 135 -5.79 -12.43 -0.26
C ASP A 135 -7.14 -12.15 0.41
N THR A 136 -8.21 -12.75 -0.15
CA THR A 136 -9.58 -12.63 0.40
C THR A 136 -9.90 -13.71 1.41
N MET A 137 -9.11 -14.76 1.49
CA MET A 137 -9.34 -15.89 2.41
C MET A 137 -8.91 -15.54 3.83
N THR A 138 -7.75 -14.91 3.97
CA THR A 138 -7.23 -14.44 5.27
C THR A 138 -7.94 -13.18 5.75
N TYR A 139 -8.30 -12.26 4.83
CA TYR A 139 -8.96 -10.99 5.15
C TYR A 139 -10.48 -11.09 5.11
N THR A 140 -11.06 -11.81 6.05
CA THR A 140 -12.53 -11.95 6.18
C THR A 140 -13.23 -10.60 6.38
N LYS A 141 -14.53 -10.53 6.10
CA LYS A 141 -15.36 -9.33 6.37
C LYS A 141 -15.24 -8.89 7.83
N TYR A 142 -15.21 -9.85 8.74
CA TYR A 142 -15.04 -9.61 10.18
C TYR A 142 -13.71 -8.92 10.48
N TYR A 143 -12.58 -9.47 10.01
CA TYR A 143 -11.27 -8.88 10.17
C TYR A 143 -11.18 -7.44 9.61
N ARG A 144 -11.71 -7.21 8.40
CA ARG A 144 -11.73 -5.87 7.78
C ARG A 144 -12.53 -4.86 8.62
N ASN A 145 -13.65 -5.26 9.20
CA ASN A 145 -14.44 -4.39 10.06
C ASN A 145 -13.72 -4.05 11.36
N LEU A 146 -13.05 -5.03 12.00
CA LEU A 146 -12.23 -4.81 13.19
C LEU A 146 -11.06 -3.86 12.89
N SER A 147 -10.37 -4.04 11.78
CA SER A 147 -9.25 -3.22 11.33
C SER A 147 -9.69 -1.79 11.03
N ARG A 148 -10.80 -1.61 10.29
CA ARG A 148 -11.36 -0.29 9.97
C ARG A 148 -11.76 0.51 11.21
N LYS A 149 -12.22 -0.18 12.25
CA LYS A 149 -12.57 0.41 13.55
C LYS A 149 -11.36 0.55 14.47
N ASN A 150 -10.17 0.16 14.00
CA ASN A 150 -8.93 0.20 14.78
C ASN A 150 -9.06 -0.52 16.14
N LEU A 151 -9.67 -1.70 16.17
CA LEU A 151 -9.88 -2.45 17.42
C LEU A 151 -8.75 -3.44 17.72
N ILE A 152 -8.05 -3.92 16.71
CA ILE A 152 -7.03 -4.96 16.86
C ILE A 152 -5.78 -4.41 17.56
N LEU A 153 -5.20 -3.34 17.04
CA LEU A 153 -3.94 -2.80 17.55
C LEU A 153 -4.02 -2.31 19.00
N PRO A 154 -5.02 -1.48 19.40
CA PRO A 154 -5.13 -1.05 20.81
C PRO A 154 -5.38 -2.20 21.76
N THR A 155 -6.16 -3.21 21.36
CA THR A 155 -6.41 -4.40 22.17
C THR A 155 -5.14 -5.22 22.35
N GLY A 156 -4.36 -5.41 21.29
CA GLY A 156 -3.06 -6.07 21.34
C GLY A 156 -2.07 -5.34 22.22
N THR A 157 -1.95 -4.02 22.07
CA THR A 157 -1.08 -3.17 22.91
C THR A 157 -1.44 -3.30 24.38
N LYS A 158 -2.73 -3.19 24.72
CA LYS A 158 -3.21 -3.34 26.09
C LYS A 158 -2.90 -4.71 26.69
N TYR A 159 -3.01 -5.76 25.88
CA TYR A 159 -2.63 -7.12 26.30
C TYR A 159 -1.12 -7.21 26.58
N ILE A 160 -0.29 -6.67 25.67
CA ILE A 160 1.17 -6.67 25.84
C ILE A 160 1.56 -5.90 27.10
N ASP A 161 0.99 -4.73 27.34
CA ASP A 161 1.29 -3.92 28.51
C ASP A 161 0.94 -4.64 29.82
N LYS A 162 -0.21 -5.31 29.87
CA LYS A 162 -0.64 -6.12 31.02
C LYS A 162 0.30 -7.30 31.29
N ASN A 163 0.82 -7.92 30.21
CA ASN A 163 1.60 -9.15 30.31
C ASN A 163 3.11 -8.94 30.06
N ARG A 164 3.59 -7.71 30.04
CA ARG A 164 4.96 -7.34 29.64
C ARG A 164 6.04 -8.15 30.35
N ASN A 165 5.99 -8.23 31.68
CA ASN A 165 6.99 -8.96 32.45
C ASN A 165 7.02 -10.45 32.15
N ASN A 166 5.86 -11.08 31.95
CA ASN A 166 5.76 -12.49 31.60
C ASN A 166 6.29 -12.74 30.18
N LEU A 167 5.95 -11.86 29.24
CA LEU A 167 6.39 -11.99 27.85
C LEU A 167 7.91 -11.80 27.73
N THR A 168 8.49 -10.81 28.41
CA THR A 168 9.95 -10.61 28.38
C THR A 168 10.71 -11.72 29.09
N GLY A 169 10.15 -12.30 30.15
CA GLY A 169 10.74 -13.46 30.82
C GLY A 169 10.68 -14.74 30.00
N SER A 170 9.56 -14.98 29.32
CA SER A 170 9.36 -16.17 28.48
C SER A 170 10.11 -16.09 27.15
N TYR A 171 10.27 -14.89 26.60
CA TYR A 171 10.87 -14.62 25.29
C TYR A 171 11.98 -13.58 25.39
N PRO A 172 13.16 -13.96 25.94
CA PRO A 172 14.26 -13.04 26.19
C PRO A 172 14.89 -12.45 24.91
N ASP A 173 14.70 -13.11 23.77
CA ASP A 173 15.20 -12.67 22.47
C ASP A 173 14.19 -12.95 21.34
N PHE A 174 14.44 -12.31 20.18
CA PHE A 174 13.57 -12.42 19.02
C PHE A 174 13.51 -13.83 18.42
N ASN A 175 14.59 -14.61 18.45
CA ASN A 175 14.60 -15.95 17.85
C ASN A 175 13.68 -16.88 18.65
N LYS A 176 13.76 -16.83 19.97
CA LYS A 176 12.88 -17.59 20.87
C LYS A 176 11.43 -17.14 20.71
N PHE A 177 11.18 -15.85 20.60
CA PHE A 177 9.84 -15.35 20.32
C PHE A 177 9.30 -15.89 18.98
N LYS A 178 10.09 -15.81 17.92
CA LYS A 178 9.70 -16.26 16.58
C LYS A 178 9.38 -17.76 16.51
N SER A 179 10.14 -18.59 17.23
CA SER A 179 9.94 -20.05 17.19
C SER A 179 8.79 -20.52 18.06
N ASP A 180 8.63 -19.94 19.25
CA ASP A 180 7.82 -20.51 20.33
C ASP A 180 6.53 -19.74 20.60
N TYR A 181 6.46 -18.44 20.20
CA TYR A 181 5.28 -17.63 20.49
C TYR A 181 4.06 -18.10 19.70
N LYS A 182 3.00 -18.41 20.42
CA LYS A 182 1.66 -18.63 19.86
C LYS A 182 0.74 -17.54 20.41
N VAL A 183 -0.14 -17.05 19.55
CA VAL A 183 -1.13 -16.05 19.95
C VAL A 183 -2.05 -16.66 21.00
N PRO A 184 -2.12 -16.11 22.23
CA PRO A 184 -2.94 -16.69 23.29
C PRO A 184 -4.43 -16.48 23.04
N ASP A 185 -5.24 -17.45 23.45
CA ASP A 185 -6.71 -17.37 23.36
C ASP A 185 -7.28 -16.16 24.10
N GLU A 186 -6.66 -15.75 25.22
CA GLU A 186 -7.04 -14.53 25.96
C GLU A 186 -7.00 -13.29 25.05
N LEU A 187 -5.93 -13.15 24.24
CA LEU A 187 -5.81 -12.03 23.29
C LEU A 187 -6.87 -12.10 22.20
N VAL A 188 -7.05 -13.26 21.61
CA VAL A 188 -8.06 -13.50 20.57
C VAL A 188 -9.46 -13.17 21.10
N ASN A 189 -9.82 -13.69 22.27
CA ASN A 189 -11.09 -13.43 22.93
C ASN A 189 -11.29 -11.95 23.29
N SER A 190 -10.22 -11.25 23.67
CA SER A 190 -10.26 -9.81 23.94
C SER A 190 -10.57 -9.00 22.66
N ILE A 191 -10.04 -9.42 21.51
CA ILE A 191 -10.35 -8.81 20.21
C ILE A 191 -11.80 -9.08 19.83
N PHE A 192 -12.29 -10.31 19.99
CA PHE A 192 -13.72 -10.63 19.76
C PHE A 192 -14.64 -9.83 20.67
N ALA A 193 -14.32 -9.69 21.96
CA ALA A 193 -15.09 -8.88 22.90
C ALA A 193 -15.09 -7.39 22.52
N ALA A 194 -13.98 -6.86 22.02
CA ALA A 194 -13.92 -5.50 21.51
C ALA A 194 -14.80 -5.31 20.26
N GLY A 195 -14.79 -6.28 19.36
CA GLY A 195 -15.66 -6.29 18.18
C GLY A 195 -17.14 -6.35 18.56
N ALA A 196 -17.52 -7.20 19.50
CA ALA A 196 -18.89 -7.35 19.94
C ALA A 196 -19.48 -6.07 20.55
N LYS A 197 -18.66 -5.30 21.30
CA LYS A 197 -19.06 -3.98 21.85
C LYS A 197 -19.41 -3.00 20.73
N ASP A 198 -18.73 -3.08 19.58
CA ASP A 198 -18.98 -2.25 18.40
C ASP A 198 -19.99 -2.88 17.44
N LYS A 199 -20.73 -3.91 17.89
CA LYS A 199 -21.73 -4.65 17.09
C LYS A 199 -21.15 -5.27 15.81
N ILE A 200 -19.88 -5.66 15.84
CA ILE A 200 -19.21 -6.39 14.75
C ILE A 200 -19.28 -7.88 15.12
N THR A 201 -19.92 -8.66 14.26
CA THR A 201 -20.05 -10.12 14.42
C THR A 201 -19.15 -10.86 13.43
N PRO A 202 -18.60 -12.02 13.81
CA PRO A 202 -17.83 -12.88 12.92
C PRO A 202 -18.56 -13.31 11.66
#